data_a8c5d6701221fd1121b15d73b8c9cc62
#
_entry.id   a8c5d6701221fd1121b15d73b8c9cc62
#
_cell.length_a   1.000
_cell.length_b   1.000
_cell.length_c   1.000
_cell.angle_alpha   90.00
_cell.angle_beta   90.00
_cell.angle_gamma   90.00
#
_symmetry.space_group_name_H-M   'P 1'
#
loop_
_entity.id
_entity.type
_entity.pdbx_description
1 polymer ?
#
loop_
_entity_poly.entity_id
_entity_poly.type
_entity_poly.pdbx_seq_one_letter_code
_entity_poly.pdbx_strand_id
1 'polypeptide(L)'
;MSSTMAELERRRAAARIGGGQKRIDAQHAKGKLTARERLDVLLDEGSFEELDMFVEHNCVDFGMQDQVFPGDGVVTGSGTINGRLVFVFSQDFTVFGGSLSERHAQKICKIMDMAMKVGAPVIGLNDSGGARIQEGVASLGGYAEVFQRNVLASGVVPQLSLIMGPCAGGAVYSPAMTDFIFMVKDSSYMFVTGPDVVKTVTNEVVTQEALGGAVTHTTKTSVADNAFEDDIEALLAARDFIDFLPESNRSPVPERPTTDPWDRIEESLDTLIPPSANQPYDMHELIRKVVDEGDFFETQPGHAANIITGFGRVEGRTVGVIANQPMVLAGVLDINSSKKAARFVRFCDAFDIPIVTFVDVPGFLPGTAQEHNGIIKHGAKLLFAYAEATVPKITVITRKAYGGAYDVMASKHLRGDLNYAWPTAEIAVMGAKGAVEIIFRGLNEEGIAEKTREYEARFANPFVAASKGFVDEVIQPHSTRRRIALGLRKLRGKALENPWKKHDNIPL
;
A
#
# COMPACT_ATOMS: atom_id res chain seq x y z
N MET A 1 21.92 -46.11 -4.08
CA MET A 1 20.96 -45.37 -4.90
C MET A 1 21.06 -45.85 -6.33
N SER A 2 19.94 -45.99 -7.06
CA SER A 2 19.99 -46.31 -8.49
C SER A 2 20.70 -45.15 -9.25
N SER A 3 21.28 -45.45 -10.42
CA SER A 3 21.93 -44.42 -11.27
C SER A 3 20.97 -43.26 -11.61
N THR A 4 19.68 -43.56 -11.72
CA THR A 4 18.61 -42.58 -11.98
C THR A 4 18.42 -41.59 -10.83
N MET A 5 18.48 -42.06 -9.58
CA MET A 5 18.39 -41.17 -8.40
C MET A 5 19.63 -40.27 -8.26
N ALA A 6 20.80 -40.80 -8.55
CA ALA A 6 22.03 -40.00 -8.56
C ALA A 6 22.00 -38.92 -9.65
N GLU A 7 21.45 -39.21 -10.82
CA GLU A 7 21.28 -38.24 -11.89
C GLU A 7 20.26 -37.12 -11.51
N LEU A 8 19.15 -37.51 -10.86
CA LEU A 8 18.19 -36.54 -10.36
C LEU A 8 18.85 -35.53 -9.37
N GLU A 9 19.59 -36.05 -8.40
CA GLU A 9 20.25 -35.18 -7.41
C GLU A 9 21.35 -34.31 -8.05
N ARG A 10 22.05 -34.83 -9.03
CA ARG A 10 23.02 -34.05 -9.81
C ARG A 10 22.35 -32.86 -10.54
N ARG A 11 21.20 -33.12 -11.19
CA ARG A 11 20.44 -32.06 -11.88
C ARG A 11 19.85 -31.03 -10.91
N ARG A 12 19.33 -31.50 -9.77
CA ARG A 12 18.85 -30.61 -8.71
C ARG A 12 19.95 -29.70 -8.17
N ALA A 13 21.14 -30.27 -7.93
CA ALA A 13 22.28 -29.49 -7.47
C ALA A 13 22.70 -28.43 -8.51
N ALA A 14 22.71 -28.80 -9.80
CA ALA A 14 23.00 -27.83 -10.87
C ALA A 14 21.97 -26.73 -10.96
N ALA A 15 20.68 -27.02 -10.79
CA ALA A 15 19.62 -26.01 -10.78
C ALA A 15 19.72 -25.06 -9.57
N ARG A 16 20.12 -25.58 -8.40
CA ARG A 16 20.23 -24.78 -7.18
C ARG A 16 21.39 -23.80 -7.22
N ILE A 17 22.46 -24.07 -7.96
CA ILE A 17 23.63 -23.19 -8.03
C ILE A 17 23.44 -22.04 -9.02
N GLY A 18 22.36 -22.03 -9.81
CA GLY A 18 22.04 -20.97 -10.76
C GLY A 18 23.20 -20.64 -11.69
N GLY A 19 23.65 -19.38 -11.67
CA GLY A 19 24.77 -18.88 -12.49
C GLY A 19 26.16 -19.30 -12.02
N GLY A 20 26.27 -20.08 -10.93
CA GLY A 20 27.52 -20.63 -10.39
C GLY A 20 28.09 -19.82 -9.22
N GLN A 21 28.97 -20.49 -8.44
CA GLN A 21 29.48 -20.00 -7.16
C GLN A 21 30.09 -18.60 -7.26
N LYS A 22 30.88 -18.32 -8.30
CA LYS A 22 31.52 -17.00 -8.50
C LYS A 22 30.49 -15.84 -8.56
N ARG A 23 29.33 -16.10 -9.17
CA ARG A 23 28.27 -15.08 -9.27
C ARG A 23 27.49 -14.96 -7.97
N ILE A 24 27.31 -16.06 -7.24
CA ILE A 24 26.75 -16.07 -5.88
C ILE A 24 27.64 -15.22 -4.95
N ASP A 25 28.96 -15.48 -4.95
CA ASP A 25 29.89 -14.74 -4.13
C ASP A 25 29.87 -13.23 -4.46
N ALA A 26 29.66 -12.88 -5.74
CA ALA A 26 29.53 -11.49 -6.16
C ALA A 26 28.21 -10.82 -5.69
N GLN A 27 27.13 -11.58 -5.48
CA GLN A 27 25.89 -11.07 -4.82
C GLN A 27 26.14 -10.83 -3.33
N HIS A 28 26.72 -11.81 -2.64
CA HIS A 28 27.03 -11.70 -1.21
C HIS A 28 27.99 -10.54 -0.93
N ALA A 29 28.98 -10.33 -1.79
CA ALA A 29 29.93 -9.19 -1.66
C ALA A 29 29.24 -7.81 -1.75
N LYS A 30 28.02 -7.75 -2.32
CA LYS A 30 27.17 -6.55 -2.36
C LYS A 30 26.15 -6.48 -1.21
N GLY A 31 26.21 -7.39 -0.25
CA GLY A 31 25.23 -7.50 0.82
C GLY A 31 23.86 -8.04 0.41
N LYS A 32 23.76 -8.65 -0.78
CA LYS A 32 22.51 -9.19 -1.32
C LYS A 32 22.42 -10.70 -1.11
N LEU A 33 21.24 -11.19 -0.80
CA LEU A 33 20.93 -12.61 -0.81
C LEU A 33 20.73 -13.13 -2.25
N THR A 34 20.90 -14.44 -2.45
CA THR A 34 20.49 -15.13 -3.69
C THR A 34 18.98 -15.28 -3.76
N ALA A 35 18.45 -15.59 -4.95
CA ALA A 35 17.03 -15.84 -5.14
C ALA A 35 16.46 -16.91 -4.19
N ARG A 36 17.23 -17.96 -3.90
CA ARG A 36 16.81 -19.07 -3.01
C ARG A 36 16.90 -18.70 -1.54
N GLU A 37 17.97 -18.05 -1.12
CA GLU A 37 18.14 -17.56 0.26
C GLU A 37 17.02 -16.58 0.63
N ARG A 38 16.58 -15.73 -0.31
CA ARG A 38 15.43 -14.86 -0.11
C ARG A 38 14.14 -15.62 0.17
N LEU A 39 13.91 -16.74 -0.54
CA LEU A 39 12.75 -17.61 -0.32
C LEU A 39 12.85 -18.34 1.03
N ASP A 40 14.05 -18.75 1.44
CA ASP A 40 14.29 -19.40 2.74
C ASP A 40 13.99 -18.43 3.92
N VAL A 41 14.21 -17.13 3.74
CA VAL A 41 13.84 -16.09 4.74
C VAL A 41 12.35 -15.77 4.69
N LEU A 42 11.77 -15.68 3.49
CA LEU A 42 10.38 -15.26 3.29
C LEU A 42 9.38 -16.31 3.75
N LEU A 43 9.63 -17.59 3.46
CA LEU A 43 8.68 -18.68 3.66
C LEU A 43 8.94 -19.42 4.99
N ASP A 44 7.93 -20.13 5.46
CA ASP A 44 8.07 -21.01 6.60
C ASP A 44 9.03 -22.15 6.28
N GLU A 45 9.86 -22.54 7.25
CA GLU A 45 10.88 -23.56 7.08
C GLU A 45 10.28 -24.87 6.52
N GLY A 46 10.87 -25.36 5.43
CA GLY A 46 10.46 -26.62 4.78
C GLY A 46 9.14 -26.56 4.00
N SER A 47 8.49 -25.40 3.90
CA SER A 47 7.22 -25.26 3.21
C SER A 47 7.34 -25.05 1.69
N PHE A 48 8.51 -24.67 1.20
CA PHE A 48 8.68 -24.32 -0.20
C PHE A 48 8.64 -25.52 -1.13
N GLU A 49 7.71 -25.51 -2.08
CA GLU A 49 7.62 -26.46 -3.18
C GLU A 49 7.92 -25.77 -4.50
N GLU A 50 9.09 -26.07 -5.08
CA GLU A 50 9.55 -25.47 -6.33
C GLU A 50 8.83 -26.10 -7.53
N LEU A 51 8.36 -25.27 -8.43
CA LEU A 51 7.80 -25.66 -9.73
C LEU A 51 8.75 -25.26 -10.86
N ASP A 52 8.82 -26.13 -11.89
CA ASP A 52 9.58 -25.87 -13.12
C ASP A 52 11.10 -25.65 -12.92
N MET A 53 11.68 -26.34 -11.92
CA MET A 53 13.11 -26.27 -11.60
C MET A 53 14.01 -26.57 -12.81
N PHE A 54 13.58 -27.42 -13.75
CA PHE A 54 14.36 -27.88 -14.89
C PHE A 54 13.99 -27.21 -16.22
N VAL A 55 13.14 -26.20 -16.20
CA VAL A 55 12.80 -25.43 -17.40
C VAL A 55 14.02 -24.66 -17.87
N GLU A 56 14.27 -24.68 -19.17
CA GLU A 56 15.38 -24.03 -19.86
C GLU A 56 14.86 -23.14 -20.97
N HIS A 57 15.62 -22.11 -21.37
CA HIS A 57 15.25 -21.26 -22.51
C HIS A 57 15.38 -22.01 -23.84
N ASN A 58 14.72 -21.51 -24.87
CA ASN A 58 14.73 -22.06 -26.22
C ASN A 58 15.59 -21.26 -27.20
N CYS A 59 16.33 -20.26 -26.72
CA CYS A 59 17.11 -19.39 -27.59
C CYS A 59 18.34 -20.13 -28.16
N VAL A 60 18.48 -20.07 -29.46
CA VAL A 60 19.62 -20.67 -30.19
C VAL A 60 20.52 -19.61 -30.84
N ASP A 61 20.12 -18.34 -30.77
CA ASP A 61 20.87 -17.24 -31.35
C ASP A 61 21.98 -16.76 -30.41
N PHE A 62 22.99 -16.10 -30.96
CA PHE A 62 24.08 -15.47 -30.21
C PHE A 62 24.83 -16.40 -29.25
N GLY A 63 24.90 -17.70 -29.56
CA GLY A 63 25.60 -18.69 -28.74
C GLY A 63 24.84 -19.07 -27.45
N MET A 64 23.55 -18.74 -27.36
CA MET A 64 22.72 -19.06 -26.20
C MET A 64 22.53 -20.56 -26.02
N GLN A 65 22.51 -21.36 -27.09
CA GLN A 65 22.39 -22.82 -27.04
C GLN A 65 23.48 -23.50 -26.17
N ASP A 66 24.62 -22.81 -25.98
CA ASP A 66 25.75 -23.32 -25.18
C ASP A 66 25.73 -22.76 -23.73
N GLN A 67 24.76 -21.92 -23.39
CA GLN A 67 24.63 -21.23 -22.10
C GLN A 67 23.29 -21.56 -21.46
N VAL A 68 23.09 -22.81 -21.10
CA VAL A 68 21.83 -23.30 -20.54
C VAL A 68 21.93 -23.39 -19.01
N PHE A 69 20.97 -22.76 -18.33
CA PHE A 69 20.84 -22.81 -16.87
C PHE A 69 19.45 -23.33 -16.49
N PRO A 70 19.36 -24.47 -15.78
CA PRO A 70 18.08 -24.97 -15.30
C PRO A 70 17.34 -23.92 -14.42
N GLY A 71 16.05 -23.77 -14.65
CA GLY A 71 15.23 -22.75 -13.98
C GLY A 71 15.19 -21.41 -14.70
N ASP A 72 16.05 -21.19 -15.67
CA ASP A 72 16.10 -20.03 -16.58
C ASP A 72 15.99 -18.67 -15.88
N GLY A 73 16.73 -18.51 -14.77
CA GLY A 73 16.89 -17.22 -14.08
C GLY A 73 15.70 -16.81 -13.20
N VAL A 74 14.77 -17.71 -12.90
CA VAL A 74 13.71 -17.46 -11.91
C VAL A 74 13.35 -18.74 -11.15
N VAL A 75 13.26 -18.63 -9.84
CA VAL A 75 12.77 -19.69 -8.94
C VAL A 75 11.29 -19.42 -8.69
N THR A 76 10.43 -20.39 -9.00
CA THR A 76 8.97 -20.26 -8.88
C THR A 76 8.38 -21.41 -8.10
N GLY A 77 7.34 -21.16 -7.35
CA GLY A 77 6.66 -22.21 -6.57
C GLY A 77 5.63 -21.65 -5.61
N SER A 78 5.33 -22.44 -4.60
CA SER A 78 4.46 -22.06 -3.49
C SER A 78 5.07 -22.46 -2.16
N GLY A 79 4.63 -21.82 -1.11
CA GLY A 79 5.00 -22.13 0.27
C GLY A 79 4.00 -21.51 1.22
N THR A 80 4.35 -21.46 2.51
CA THR A 80 3.50 -20.80 3.49
C THR A 80 4.23 -19.64 4.18
N ILE A 81 3.45 -18.68 4.62
CA ILE A 81 3.87 -17.63 5.55
C ILE A 81 2.92 -17.71 6.75
N ASN A 82 3.47 -18.01 7.92
CA ASN A 82 2.68 -18.25 9.14
C ASN A 82 1.52 -19.26 8.92
N GLY A 83 1.82 -20.33 8.18
CA GLY A 83 0.89 -21.41 7.84
C GLY A 83 -0.08 -21.09 6.69
N ARG A 84 -0.05 -19.89 6.11
CA ARG A 84 -0.96 -19.46 5.03
C ARG A 84 -0.28 -19.61 3.67
N LEU A 85 -1.00 -20.20 2.71
CA LEU A 85 -0.48 -20.45 1.36
C LEU A 85 -0.20 -19.14 0.62
N VAL A 86 0.98 -19.09 -0.01
CA VAL A 86 1.38 -18.03 -0.95
C VAL A 86 2.04 -18.62 -2.18
N PHE A 87 1.91 -17.95 -3.32
CA PHE A 87 2.67 -18.25 -4.52
C PHE A 87 3.78 -17.23 -4.70
N VAL A 88 4.96 -17.69 -5.06
CA VAL A 88 6.16 -16.86 -5.10
C VAL A 88 6.94 -17.06 -6.38
N PHE A 89 7.57 -15.98 -6.85
CA PHE A 89 8.68 -16.06 -7.79
C PHE A 89 9.85 -15.21 -7.28
N SER A 90 11.06 -15.69 -7.50
CA SER A 90 12.30 -14.97 -7.13
C SER A 90 13.25 -14.97 -8.33
N GLN A 91 13.50 -13.79 -8.87
CA GLN A 91 14.41 -13.65 -10.02
C GLN A 91 15.85 -13.82 -9.57
N ASP A 92 16.60 -14.64 -10.31
CA ASP A 92 17.98 -14.98 -10.02
C ASP A 92 18.93 -14.12 -10.86
N PHE A 93 19.46 -13.07 -10.27
CA PHE A 93 20.40 -12.17 -10.94
C PHE A 93 21.70 -12.85 -11.36
N THR A 94 22.04 -14.01 -10.79
CA THR A 94 23.22 -14.79 -11.17
C THR A 94 23.08 -15.41 -12.56
N VAL A 95 21.85 -15.55 -13.08
CA VAL A 95 21.55 -16.11 -14.41
C VAL A 95 21.12 -14.98 -15.33
N PHE A 96 21.99 -14.61 -16.28
CA PHE A 96 21.76 -13.54 -17.27
C PHE A 96 21.26 -12.22 -16.66
N GLY A 97 21.72 -11.88 -15.43
CA GLY A 97 21.26 -10.68 -14.73
C GLY A 97 19.77 -10.69 -14.42
N GLY A 98 19.16 -11.85 -14.20
CA GLY A 98 17.74 -12.00 -13.94
C GLY A 98 16.84 -11.58 -15.10
N SER A 99 17.40 -11.44 -16.32
CA SER A 99 16.63 -10.97 -17.48
C SER A 99 15.54 -11.95 -17.88
N LEU A 100 14.38 -11.38 -18.24
CA LEU A 100 13.19 -12.17 -18.56
C LEU A 100 13.26 -12.70 -19.99
N SER A 101 13.22 -14.03 -20.12
CA SER A 101 13.00 -14.77 -21.34
C SER A 101 11.52 -15.14 -21.51
N GLU A 102 11.14 -15.72 -22.63
CA GLU A 102 9.81 -16.30 -22.81
C GLU A 102 9.52 -17.38 -21.77
N ARG A 103 10.46 -18.30 -21.52
CA ARG A 103 10.30 -19.40 -20.55
C ARG A 103 10.28 -18.91 -19.11
N HIS A 104 11.12 -17.95 -18.76
CA HIS A 104 11.10 -17.25 -17.47
C HIS A 104 9.70 -16.65 -17.21
N ALA A 105 9.13 -15.94 -18.20
CA ALA A 105 7.79 -15.38 -18.10
C ALA A 105 6.70 -16.45 -17.93
N GLN A 106 6.79 -17.54 -18.69
CA GLN A 106 5.82 -18.65 -18.59
C GLN A 106 5.79 -19.28 -17.21
N LYS A 107 6.94 -19.41 -16.54
CA LYS A 107 7.03 -19.88 -15.15
C LYS A 107 6.30 -18.94 -14.20
N ILE A 108 6.52 -17.63 -14.31
CA ILE A 108 5.82 -16.62 -13.51
C ILE A 108 4.32 -16.67 -13.77
N CYS A 109 3.90 -16.67 -15.03
CA CYS A 109 2.49 -16.76 -15.42
C CYS A 109 1.81 -17.99 -14.82
N LYS A 110 2.49 -19.15 -14.83
CA LYS A 110 1.96 -20.40 -14.28
C LYS A 110 1.62 -20.28 -12.80
N ILE A 111 2.51 -19.74 -11.98
CA ILE A 111 2.24 -19.59 -10.54
C ILE A 111 1.16 -18.53 -10.27
N MET A 112 1.09 -17.46 -11.06
CA MET A 112 0.03 -16.46 -10.95
C MET A 112 -1.34 -17.03 -11.32
N ASP A 113 -1.41 -17.83 -12.39
CA ASP A 113 -2.64 -18.54 -12.79
C ASP A 113 -3.09 -19.53 -11.70
N MET A 114 -2.17 -20.22 -11.05
CA MET A 114 -2.47 -21.12 -9.93
C MET A 114 -2.98 -20.33 -8.71
N ALA A 115 -2.32 -19.23 -8.36
CA ALA A 115 -2.73 -18.37 -7.26
C ALA A 115 -4.17 -17.85 -7.42
N MET A 116 -4.52 -17.37 -8.61
CA MET A 116 -5.89 -16.91 -8.91
C MET A 116 -6.93 -18.02 -8.83
N LYS A 117 -6.56 -19.25 -9.25
CA LYS A 117 -7.48 -20.41 -9.21
C LYS A 117 -7.81 -20.85 -7.80
N VAL A 118 -6.84 -20.81 -6.89
CA VAL A 118 -7.02 -21.27 -5.51
C VAL A 118 -7.36 -20.14 -4.53
N GLY A 119 -7.10 -18.89 -4.92
CA GLY A 119 -7.31 -17.71 -4.06
C GLY A 119 -6.20 -17.57 -3.01
N ALA A 120 -4.95 -17.37 -3.46
CA ALA A 120 -3.80 -17.14 -2.60
C ALA A 120 -2.96 -15.96 -3.08
N PRO A 121 -2.28 -15.21 -2.19
CA PRO A 121 -1.43 -14.08 -2.57
C PRO A 121 -0.29 -14.47 -3.49
N VAL A 122 0.14 -13.51 -4.32
CA VAL A 122 1.35 -13.61 -5.14
C VAL A 122 2.41 -12.66 -4.61
N ILE A 123 3.61 -13.16 -4.36
CA ILE A 123 4.75 -12.35 -3.91
C ILE A 123 5.88 -12.50 -4.94
N GLY A 124 6.26 -11.38 -5.55
CA GLY A 124 7.35 -11.32 -6.50
C GLY A 124 8.62 -10.71 -5.89
N LEU A 125 9.72 -11.44 -5.92
CA LEU A 125 11.05 -10.94 -5.56
C LEU A 125 11.78 -10.55 -6.85
N ASN A 126 11.83 -9.25 -7.13
CA ASN A 126 12.27 -8.70 -8.40
C ASN A 126 13.75 -8.29 -8.33
N ASP A 127 14.57 -8.85 -9.21
CA ASP A 127 15.99 -8.56 -9.34
C ASP A 127 16.41 -8.84 -10.80
N SER A 128 16.15 -7.88 -11.71
CA SER A 128 16.22 -8.10 -13.16
C SER A 128 16.73 -6.90 -13.93
N GLY A 129 17.65 -7.16 -14.83
CA GLY A 129 18.11 -6.17 -15.81
C GLY A 129 17.09 -5.84 -16.92
N GLY A 130 15.90 -6.45 -16.93
CA GLY A 130 14.88 -6.23 -17.95
C GLY A 130 14.71 -7.38 -18.93
N ALA A 131 14.37 -7.07 -20.18
CA ALA A 131 14.17 -8.07 -21.23
C ALA A 131 15.48 -8.75 -21.63
N ARG A 132 15.46 -10.08 -21.86
CA ARG A 132 16.59 -10.83 -22.42
C ARG A 132 16.74 -10.49 -23.88
N ILE A 133 17.72 -9.64 -24.20
CA ILE A 133 17.90 -9.03 -25.52
C ILE A 133 18.09 -10.10 -26.62
N GLN A 134 18.78 -11.20 -26.29
CA GLN A 134 19.05 -12.30 -27.21
C GLN A 134 17.79 -13.00 -27.74
N GLU A 135 16.68 -12.91 -26.98
CA GLU A 135 15.39 -13.49 -27.41
C GLU A 135 14.49 -12.50 -28.17
N GLY A 136 14.92 -11.24 -28.29
CA GLY A 136 14.19 -10.25 -29.05
C GLY A 136 12.75 -10.05 -28.61
N VAL A 137 11.80 -10.08 -29.56
CA VAL A 137 10.38 -9.82 -29.31
C VAL A 137 9.71 -10.90 -28.44
N ALA A 138 10.24 -12.11 -28.36
CA ALA A 138 9.70 -13.16 -27.50
C ALA A 138 9.78 -12.79 -26.02
N SER A 139 10.87 -12.12 -25.62
CA SER A 139 10.99 -11.56 -24.27
C SER A 139 9.94 -10.48 -23.98
N LEU A 140 9.64 -9.60 -24.95
CA LEU A 140 8.59 -8.60 -24.81
C LEU A 140 7.19 -9.22 -24.71
N GLY A 141 6.94 -10.27 -25.52
CA GLY A 141 5.73 -11.08 -25.41
C GLY A 141 5.57 -11.69 -24.01
N GLY A 142 6.66 -12.20 -23.45
CA GLY A 142 6.70 -12.72 -22.08
C GLY A 142 6.31 -11.67 -21.04
N TYR A 143 6.80 -10.43 -21.14
CA TYR A 143 6.37 -9.35 -20.26
C TYR A 143 4.88 -9.05 -20.40
N ALA A 144 4.35 -8.98 -21.62
CA ALA A 144 2.93 -8.72 -21.86
C ALA A 144 2.04 -9.79 -21.22
N GLU A 145 2.45 -11.06 -21.25
CA GLU A 145 1.77 -12.17 -20.59
C GLU A 145 1.73 -12.02 -19.07
N VAL A 146 2.84 -11.56 -18.46
CA VAL A 146 2.89 -11.26 -17.02
C VAL A 146 2.00 -10.06 -16.69
N PHE A 147 2.04 -8.97 -17.47
CA PHE A 147 1.21 -7.78 -17.27
C PHE A 147 -0.28 -8.11 -17.31
N GLN A 148 -0.69 -8.96 -18.26
CA GLN A 148 -2.08 -9.42 -18.33
C GLN A 148 -2.50 -10.12 -17.03
N ARG A 149 -1.63 -10.97 -16.44
CA ARG A 149 -1.94 -11.65 -15.17
C ARG A 149 -1.97 -10.67 -14.00
N ASN A 150 -1.10 -9.66 -13.96
CA ASN A 150 -1.20 -8.61 -12.93
C ASN A 150 -2.57 -7.91 -12.97
N VAL A 151 -3.08 -7.59 -14.16
CA VAL A 151 -4.39 -6.97 -14.33
C VAL A 151 -5.52 -7.92 -13.92
N LEU A 152 -5.48 -9.19 -14.33
CA LEU A 152 -6.49 -10.17 -13.98
C LEU A 152 -6.49 -10.53 -12.48
N ALA A 153 -5.34 -10.49 -11.84
CA ALA A 153 -5.19 -10.74 -10.40
C ALA A 153 -5.59 -9.55 -9.53
N SER A 154 -5.60 -8.34 -10.08
CA SER A 154 -5.94 -7.10 -9.35
C SER A 154 -7.34 -7.18 -8.75
N GLY A 155 -7.45 -7.01 -7.44
CA GLY A 155 -8.71 -7.16 -6.69
C GLY A 155 -9.21 -8.61 -6.58
N VAL A 156 -8.44 -9.61 -7.00
CA VAL A 156 -8.75 -11.04 -6.87
C VAL A 156 -7.90 -11.69 -5.80
N VAL A 157 -6.58 -11.53 -5.89
CA VAL A 157 -5.60 -11.97 -4.90
C VAL A 157 -4.62 -10.84 -4.61
N PRO A 158 -4.17 -10.65 -3.37
CA PRO A 158 -3.15 -9.66 -3.05
C PRO A 158 -1.86 -9.91 -3.82
N GLN A 159 -1.28 -8.85 -4.36
CA GLN A 159 -0.02 -8.88 -5.10
C GLN A 159 1.00 -7.98 -4.39
N LEU A 160 2.09 -8.55 -3.92
CA LEU A 160 3.20 -7.83 -3.27
C LEU A 160 4.47 -7.99 -4.10
N SER A 161 5.10 -6.88 -4.42
CA SER A 161 6.42 -6.86 -5.09
C SER A 161 7.50 -6.35 -4.14
N LEU A 162 8.57 -7.14 -4.00
CA LEU A 162 9.80 -6.69 -3.34
C LEU A 162 10.86 -6.45 -4.42
N ILE A 163 11.40 -5.26 -4.46
CA ILE A 163 12.48 -4.91 -5.38
C ILE A 163 13.80 -5.12 -4.63
N MET A 164 14.51 -6.17 -5.01
CA MET A 164 15.67 -6.67 -4.29
C MET A 164 16.99 -6.42 -5.03
N GLY A 165 16.92 -5.70 -6.13
CA GLY A 165 18.05 -5.33 -6.97
C GLY A 165 17.63 -4.41 -8.10
N PRO A 166 18.39 -4.33 -9.20
CA PRO A 166 17.95 -3.61 -10.39
C PRO A 166 16.59 -4.09 -10.90
N CYS A 167 15.74 -3.15 -11.30
CA CYS A 167 14.48 -3.40 -11.98
C CYS A 167 14.33 -2.32 -13.05
N ALA A 168 14.65 -2.66 -14.30
CA ALA A 168 14.81 -1.68 -15.37
C ALA A 168 13.99 -2.03 -16.62
N GLY A 169 13.59 -1.01 -17.35
CA GLY A 169 12.84 -1.16 -18.61
C GLY A 169 11.48 -1.84 -18.40
N GLY A 170 11.20 -2.88 -19.16
CA GLY A 170 9.93 -3.64 -19.04
C GLY A 170 9.69 -4.22 -17.65
N ALA A 171 10.73 -4.49 -16.87
CA ALA A 171 10.64 -5.08 -15.55
C ALA A 171 9.91 -4.19 -14.51
N VAL A 172 9.84 -2.87 -14.71
CA VAL A 172 9.21 -1.95 -13.75
C VAL A 172 7.69 -1.96 -13.80
N TYR A 173 7.09 -2.34 -14.91
CA TYR A 173 5.64 -2.22 -15.10
C TYR A 173 4.85 -3.30 -14.37
N SER A 174 5.37 -4.53 -14.30
CA SER A 174 4.72 -5.58 -13.51
C SER A 174 4.61 -5.18 -12.02
N PRO A 175 5.68 -4.81 -11.31
CA PRO A 175 5.57 -4.28 -9.96
C PRO A 175 4.63 -3.08 -9.82
N ALA A 176 4.68 -2.14 -10.78
CA ALA A 176 3.84 -0.94 -10.74
C ALA A 176 2.32 -1.23 -10.81
N MET A 177 1.94 -2.41 -11.31
CA MET A 177 0.55 -2.89 -11.36
C MET A 177 0.16 -3.74 -10.15
N THR A 178 1.10 -4.12 -9.28
CA THR A 178 0.80 -4.84 -8.04
C THR A 178 0.23 -3.90 -6.98
N ASP A 179 -0.28 -4.46 -5.89
CA ASP A 179 -0.96 -3.68 -4.85
C ASP A 179 0.02 -2.88 -3.99
N PHE A 180 1.15 -3.49 -3.61
CA PHE A 180 2.20 -2.86 -2.79
C PHE A 180 3.60 -3.19 -3.31
N ILE A 181 4.51 -2.24 -3.13
CA ILE A 181 5.91 -2.35 -3.54
C ILE A 181 6.82 -2.01 -2.37
N PHE A 182 7.68 -2.94 -1.99
CA PHE A 182 8.74 -2.76 -1.00
C PHE A 182 10.09 -2.68 -1.71
N MET A 183 10.97 -1.80 -1.26
CA MET A 183 12.29 -1.63 -1.83
C MET A 183 13.40 -1.74 -0.78
N VAL A 184 14.58 -2.17 -1.20
CA VAL A 184 15.79 -2.19 -0.35
C VAL A 184 16.64 -0.99 -0.71
N LYS A 185 17.07 -0.22 0.30
CA LYS A 185 17.91 0.96 0.12
C LYS A 185 19.28 0.57 -0.46
N ASP A 186 19.86 1.47 -1.23
CA ASP A 186 21.22 1.39 -1.78
C ASP A 186 21.53 0.16 -2.65
N SER A 187 20.59 -0.78 -2.81
CA SER A 187 20.77 -2.00 -3.60
C SER A 187 19.68 -2.24 -4.63
N SER A 188 18.50 -1.63 -4.49
CA SER A 188 17.39 -1.78 -5.41
C SER A 188 17.05 -0.47 -6.13
N TYR A 189 16.72 -0.60 -7.40
CA TYR A 189 16.44 0.54 -8.28
C TYR A 189 15.29 0.20 -9.23
N MET A 190 14.40 1.16 -9.44
CA MET A 190 13.34 1.10 -10.47
C MET A 190 13.47 2.32 -11.39
N PHE A 191 13.65 2.10 -12.69
CA PHE A 191 13.61 3.18 -13.67
C PHE A 191 13.29 2.64 -15.07
N VAL A 192 12.68 3.47 -15.91
CA VAL A 192 12.38 3.10 -17.31
C VAL A 192 13.69 2.87 -18.07
N THR A 193 14.67 3.76 -17.86
CA THR A 193 16.02 3.64 -18.41
C THR A 193 17.05 4.09 -17.37
N GLY A 194 18.21 3.46 -17.37
CA GLY A 194 19.28 3.79 -16.42
C GLY A 194 19.97 5.14 -16.68
N PRO A 195 20.84 5.59 -15.75
CA PRO A 195 21.50 6.89 -15.79
C PRO A 195 22.29 7.18 -17.10
N ASP A 196 22.90 6.18 -17.71
CA ASP A 196 23.67 6.34 -18.94
C ASP A 196 22.78 6.74 -20.13
N VAL A 197 21.59 6.14 -20.24
CA VAL A 197 20.62 6.48 -21.27
C VAL A 197 20.03 7.86 -21.00
N VAL A 198 19.69 8.18 -19.74
CA VAL A 198 19.25 9.52 -19.34
C VAL A 198 20.27 10.57 -19.76
N LYS A 199 21.57 10.37 -19.44
CA LYS A 199 22.64 11.26 -19.83
C LYS A 199 22.74 11.43 -21.36
N THR A 200 22.59 10.35 -22.11
CA THR A 200 22.68 10.39 -23.57
C THR A 200 21.53 11.14 -24.22
N VAL A 201 20.30 10.99 -23.68
CA VAL A 201 19.08 11.54 -24.29
C VAL A 201 18.78 12.96 -23.80
N THR A 202 18.95 13.22 -22.49
CA THR A 202 18.54 14.49 -21.85
C THR A 202 19.71 15.36 -21.41
N ASN A 203 20.95 14.85 -21.48
CA ASN A 203 22.17 15.46 -20.93
C ASN A 203 22.16 15.62 -19.39
N GLU A 204 21.22 15.00 -18.68
CA GLU A 204 21.22 15.00 -17.23
C GLU A 204 22.24 14.00 -16.66
N VAL A 205 22.98 14.42 -15.65
CA VAL A 205 23.89 13.55 -14.89
C VAL A 205 23.22 13.21 -13.58
N VAL A 206 22.84 11.96 -13.40
CA VAL A 206 22.11 11.48 -12.23
C VAL A 206 22.66 10.13 -11.77
N THR A 207 22.66 9.87 -10.46
CA THR A 207 23.01 8.55 -9.92
C THR A 207 21.82 7.60 -9.98
N GLN A 208 22.06 6.29 -9.90
CA GLN A 208 20.99 5.29 -9.83
C GLN A 208 20.04 5.55 -8.65
N GLU A 209 20.60 5.87 -7.48
CA GLU A 209 19.83 6.17 -6.28
C GLU A 209 18.96 7.42 -6.44
N ALA A 210 19.50 8.49 -6.99
CA ALA A 210 18.74 9.72 -7.21
C ALA A 210 17.67 9.58 -8.29
N LEU A 211 17.90 8.75 -9.32
CA LEU A 211 16.96 8.51 -10.41
C LEU A 211 15.80 7.61 -9.97
N GLY A 212 16.10 6.49 -9.33
CA GLY A 212 15.09 5.48 -9.03
C GLY A 212 15.41 4.57 -7.86
N GLY A 213 16.14 5.06 -6.85
CA GLY A 213 16.41 4.33 -5.62
C GLY A 213 15.20 4.28 -4.68
N ALA A 214 15.31 3.48 -3.63
CA ALA A 214 14.24 3.25 -2.68
C ALA A 214 13.73 4.55 -2.04
N VAL A 215 14.62 5.44 -1.60
CA VAL A 215 14.24 6.72 -1.00
C VAL A 215 13.50 7.61 -2.01
N THR A 216 13.94 7.66 -3.27
CA THR A 216 13.25 8.43 -4.32
C THR A 216 11.82 7.93 -4.52
N HIS A 217 11.63 6.62 -4.60
CA HIS A 217 10.30 6.05 -4.87
C HIS A 217 9.36 6.05 -3.67
N THR A 218 9.88 6.02 -2.44
CA THR A 218 9.05 6.09 -1.23
C THR A 218 8.77 7.52 -0.74
N THR A 219 9.47 8.53 -1.25
CA THR A 219 9.26 9.91 -0.80
C THR A 219 8.74 10.84 -1.91
N LYS A 220 9.27 10.75 -3.13
CA LYS A 220 8.97 11.69 -4.22
C LYS A 220 7.89 11.18 -5.17
N THR A 221 7.95 9.92 -5.56
CA THR A 221 7.14 9.40 -6.68
C THR A 221 5.92 8.58 -6.23
N SER A 222 5.90 8.07 -5.02
CA SER A 222 4.91 7.11 -4.49
C SER A 222 4.82 5.79 -5.28
N VAL A 223 5.83 5.44 -6.05
CA VAL A 223 5.88 4.15 -6.75
C VAL A 223 6.07 3.01 -5.76
N ALA A 224 6.91 3.19 -4.74
CA ALA A 224 7.09 2.22 -3.66
C ALA A 224 6.42 2.69 -2.37
N ASP A 225 5.96 1.72 -1.59
CA ASP A 225 5.26 1.96 -0.32
C ASP A 225 6.24 2.09 0.84
N ASN A 226 7.17 1.15 0.98
CA ASN A 226 8.10 1.09 2.09
C ASN A 226 9.53 0.79 1.62
N ALA A 227 10.51 1.32 2.34
CA ALA A 227 11.94 1.10 2.10
C ALA A 227 12.60 0.51 3.36
N PHE A 228 13.48 -0.47 3.16
CA PHE A 228 14.14 -1.23 4.20
C PHE A 228 15.66 -1.18 4.02
N GLU A 229 16.42 -1.43 5.10
CA GLU A 229 17.87 -1.29 5.07
C GLU A 229 18.55 -2.43 4.28
N ASP A 230 18.00 -3.65 4.38
CA ASP A 230 18.57 -4.83 3.70
C ASP A 230 17.48 -5.84 3.26
N ASP A 231 17.92 -6.89 2.55
CA ASP A 231 17.06 -7.96 2.05
C ASP A 231 16.30 -8.65 3.19
N ILE A 232 16.94 -8.87 4.34
CA ILE A 232 16.34 -9.61 5.47
C ILE A 232 15.21 -8.79 6.10
N GLU A 233 15.47 -7.51 6.37
CA GLU A 233 14.45 -6.61 6.93
C GLU A 233 13.24 -6.51 6.01
N ALA A 234 13.45 -6.34 4.69
CA ALA A 234 12.37 -6.28 3.71
C ALA A 234 11.52 -7.57 3.68
N LEU A 235 12.17 -8.74 3.74
CA LEU A 235 11.51 -10.03 3.70
C LEU A 235 10.72 -10.31 4.99
N LEU A 236 11.27 -9.97 6.16
CA LEU A 236 10.56 -10.08 7.44
C LEU A 236 9.37 -9.14 7.50
N ALA A 237 9.53 -7.89 7.05
CA ALA A 237 8.42 -6.94 6.94
C ALA A 237 7.33 -7.43 5.99
N ALA A 238 7.68 -8.11 4.90
CA ALA A 238 6.72 -8.72 4.00
C ALA A 238 5.93 -9.85 4.67
N ARG A 239 6.56 -10.66 5.52
CA ARG A 239 5.89 -11.69 6.32
C ARG A 239 4.86 -11.06 7.26
N ASP A 240 5.26 -10.01 7.99
CA ASP A 240 4.37 -9.29 8.91
C ASP A 240 3.21 -8.61 8.15
N PHE A 241 3.51 -8.02 7.00
CA PHE A 241 2.52 -7.35 6.17
C PHE A 241 1.45 -8.29 5.61
N ILE A 242 1.84 -9.43 5.05
CA ILE A 242 0.92 -10.43 4.50
C ILE A 242 -0.05 -10.94 5.56
N ASP A 243 0.33 -10.94 6.81
CA ASP A 243 -0.53 -11.36 7.92
C ASP A 243 -1.75 -10.45 8.17
N PHE A 244 -1.70 -9.21 7.71
CA PHE A 244 -2.85 -8.31 7.72
C PHE A 244 -3.82 -8.57 6.57
N LEU A 245 -3.38 -9.20 5.48
CA LEU A 245 -4.15 -9.29 4.26
C LEU A 245 -4.97 -10.58 4.18
N PRO A 246 -6.20 -10.55 3.63
CA PRO A 246 -6.92 -11.76 3.25
C PRO A 246 -6.15 -12.55 2.19
N GLU A 247 -6.43 -13.84 2.07
CA GLU A 247 -5.84 -14.68 1.03
C GLU A 247 -6.34 -14.30 -0.37
N SER A 248 -7.59 -13.89 -0.46
CA SER A 248 -8.24 -13.45 -1.71
C SER A 248 -9.46 -12.56 -1.40
N ASN A 249 -10.06 -11.99 -2.43
CA ASN A 249 -11.31 -11.24 -2.32
C ASN A 249 -12.53 -12.07 -1.88
N ARG A 250 -12.38 -13.39 -1.76
CA ARG A 250 -13.41 -14.32 -1.27
C ARG A 250 -13.12 -14.83 0.13
N SER A 251 -11.96 -14.52 0.66
CA SER A 251 -11.53 -14.94 1.99
C SER A 251 -11.91 -13.86 3.01
N PRO A 252 -12.30 -14.24 4.23
CA PRO A 252 -12.51 -13.26 5.29
C PRO A 252 -11.18 -12.57 5.64
N VAL A 253 -11.27 -11.39 6.24
CA VAL A 253 -10.07 -10.76 6.83
C VAL A 253 -9.44 -11.68 7.87
N PRO A 254 -8.09 -11.72 7.95
CA PRO A 254 -7.41 -12.54 8.93
C PRO A 254 -7.82 -12.19 10.34
N GLU A 255 -7.86 -13.21 11.20
CA GLU A 255 -8.13 -13.05 12.63
C GLU A 255 -6.97 -13.63 13.44
N ARG A 256 -6.39 -12.83 14.34
CA ARG A 256 -5.35 -13.24 15.27
C ARG A 256 -5.86 -13.21 16.70
N PRO A 257 -5.43 -14.13 17.56
CA PRO A 257 -5.67 -14.01 18.99
C PRO A 257 -5.11 -12.68 19.51
N THR A 258 -5.86 -11.99 20.34
CA THR A 258 -5.43 -10.78 21.04
C THR A 258 -5.74 -10.89 22.52
N THR A 259 -4.88 -10.32 23.36
CA THR A 259 -5.12 -10.14 24.80
C THR A 259 -5.62 -8.74 25.12
N ASP A 260 -5.66 -7.83 24.13
CA ASP A 260 -6.09 -6.45 24.30
C ASP A 260 -7.63 -6.39 24.41
N PRO A 261 -8.21 -5.95 25.54
CA PRO A 261 -9.65 -5.92 25.69
C PRO A 261 -10.33 -5.03 24.64
N TRP A 262 -11.39 -5.53 24.03
CA TRP A 262 -12.15 -4.79 23.03
C TRP A 262 -12.76 -3.50 23.57
N ASP A 263 -13.09 -3.48 24.86
CA ASP A 263 -13.72 -2.36 25.57
C ASP A 263 -12.74 -1.56 26.43
N ARG A 264 -11.43 -1.72 26.20
CA ARG A 264 -10.40 -0.96 26.88
C ARG A 264 -10.67 0.54 26.78
N ILE A 265 -10.65 1.20 27.91
CA ILE A 265 -10.77 2.65 28.04
C ILE A 265 -9.37 3.24 28.03
N GLU A 266 -9.16 4.27 27.21
CA GLU A 266 -7.87 4.93 27.05
C GLU A 266 -7.98 6.41 27.48
N GLU A 267 -7.86 6.65 28.79
CA GLU A 267 -8.05 7.98 29.41
C GLU A 267 -7.10 9.04 28.84
N SER A 268 -5.95 8.65 28.35
CA SER A 268 -4.98 9.59 27.76
C SER A 268 -5.47 10.26 26.49
N LEU A 269 -6.51 9.71 25.84
CA LEU A 269 -7.14 10.34 24.67
C LEU A 269 -7.96 11.60 25.05
N ASP A 270 -8.42 11.72 26.29
CA ASP A 270 -9.20 12.89 26.73
C ASP A 270 -8.37 14.19 26.71
N THR A 271 -7.05 14.08 26.74
CA THR A 271 -6.11 15.20 26.71
C THR A 271 -5.23 15.24 25.47
N LEU A 272 -5.47 14.36 24.48
CA LEU A 272 -4.68 14.29 23.25
C LEU A 272 -4.80 15.58 22.41
N ILE A 273 -6.01 16.12 22.32
CA ILE A 273 -6.24 17.35 21.54
C ILE A 273 -5.82 18.57 22.36
N PRO A 274 -4.84 19.36 21.87
CA PRO A 274 -4.44 20.57 22.55
C PRO A 274 -5.60 21.60 22.65
N PRO A 275 -5.64 22.42 23.71
CA PRO A 275 -6.67 23.45 23.85
C PRO A 275 -6.65 24.50 22.72
N SER A 276 -5.48 24.77 22.15
CA SER A 276 -5.35 25.69 21.00
C SER A 276 -5.62 24.94 19.70
N ALA A 277 -6.57 25.43 18.91
CA ALA A 277 -6.92 24.91 17.59
C ALA A 277 -5.75 24.93 16.58
N ASN A 278 -4.72 25.75 16.83
CA ASN A 278 -3.54 25.88 15.97
C ASN A 278 -2.36 25.02 16.43
N GLN A 279 -2.45 24.37 17.60
CA GLN A 279 -1.41 23.47 18.06
C GLN A 279 -1.63 22.09 17.48
N PRO A 280 -0.66 21.53 16.72
CA PRO A 280 -0.77 20.19 16.17
C PRO A 280 -0.59 19.12 17.26
N TYR A 281 -1.07 17.91 16.96
CA TYR A 281 -0.83 16.68 17.72
C TYR A 281 -0.54 15.54 16.76
N ASP A 282 0.09 14.47 17.24
CA ASP A 282 0.42 13.31 16.42
C ASP A 282 -0.75 12.32 16.36
N MET A 283 -1.33 12.17 15.19
CA MET A 283 -2.44 11.23 14.96
C MET A 283 -2.02 9.75 15.10
N HIS A 284 -0.73 9.43 14.94
CA HIS A 284 -0.24 8.07 15.20
C HIS A 284 -0.47 7.64 16.65
N GLU A 285 -0.44 8.57 17.59
CA GLU A 285 -0.70 8.27 18.98
C GLU A 285 -2.13 7.76 19.17
N LEU A 286 -3.12 8.41 18.54
CA LEU A 286 -4.51 7.95 18.55
C LEU A 286 -4.64 6.56 17.92
N ILE A 287 -4.06 6.37 16.73
CA ILE A 287 -4.15 5.11 16.00
C ILE A 287 -3.63 3.97 16.86
N ARG A 288 -2.42 4.10 17.42
CA ARG A 288 -1.80 3.07 18.27
C ARG A 288 -2.58 2.78 19.55
N LYS A 289 -3.27 3.77 20.10
CA LYS A 289 -4.14 3.60 21.28
C LYS A 289 -5.46 2.93 20.96
N VAL A 290 -5.86 2.88 19.70
CA VAL A 290 -7.13 2.25 19.26
C VAL A 290 -6.93 0.82 18.79
N VAL A 291 -5.84 0.54 18.03
CA VAL A 291 -5.58 -0.80 17.51
C VAL A 291 -5.08 -1.75 18.60
N ASP A 292 -5.21 -3.04 18.35
CA ASP A 292 -4.75 -4.09 19.26
C ASP A 292 -3.24 -4.00 19.47
N GLU A 293 -2.79 -4.05 20.73
CA GLU A 293 -1.40 -3.99 21.16
C GLU A 293 -0.60 -2.81 20.58
N GLY A 294 -1.26 -1.82 19.98
CA GLY A 294 -0.63 -0.71 19.28
C GLY A 294 0.05 -1.12 17.96
N ASP A 295 -0.22 -2.34 17.46
CA ASP A 295 0.36 -2.90 16.25
C ASP A 295 -0.27 -2.24 15.00
N PHE A 296 0.51 -1.40 14.33
CA PHE A 296 0.08 -0.65 13.15
C PHE A 296 1.16 -0.68 12.08
N PHE A 297 0.84 -1.26 10.94
CA PHE A 297 1.70 -1.26 9.76
C PHE A 297 1.32 -0.11 8.83
N GLU A 298 2.13 0.96 8.84
CA GLU A 298 1.91 2.12 8.00
C GLU A 298 2.42 1.88 6.57
N THR A 299 1.59 2.21 5.58
CA THR A 299 1.97 2.23 4.16
C THR A 299 2.33 3.63 3.72
N GLN A 300 3.39 3.78 2.92
CA GLN A 300 3.88 5.07 2.41
C GLN A 300 4.14 6.13 3.51
N PRO A 301 4.85 5.80 4.60
CA PRO A 301 5.09 6.78 5.67
C PRO A 301 5.90 7.99 5.21
N GLY A 302 6.77 7.81 4.20
CA GLY A 302 7.61 8.87 3.63
C GLY A 302 6.94 9.74 2.56
N HIS A 303 5.77 9.34 2.03
CA HIS A 303 5.06 10.06 0.98
C HIS A 303 3.72 10.61 1.47
N ALA A 304 3.43 11.86 1.14
CA ALA A 304 2.18 12.52 1.55
C ALA A 304 1.87 12.29 3.04
N ALA A 305 2.83 12.62 3.91
CA ALA A 305 2.77 12.37 5.35
C ALA A 305 1.66 13.19 6.07
N ASN A 306 0.99 14.10 5.37
CA ASN A 306 -0.23 14.81 5.84
C ASN A 306 -1.46 13.87 5.89
N ILE A 307 -1.37 12.65 5.33
CA ILE A 307 -2.34 11.58 5.51
C ILE A 307 -1.63 10.27 5.85
N ILE A 308 -2.17 9.55 6.83
CA ILE A 308 -1.69 8.26 7.28
C ILE A 308 -2.59 7.19 6.66
N THR A 309 -2.00 6.14 6.12
CA THR A 309 -2.68 4.93 5.66
C THR A 309 -1.96 3.70 6.17
N GLY A 310 -2.68 2.69 6.58
CA GLY A 310 -2.05 1.46 7.06
C GLY A 310 -3.04 0.46 7.62
N PHE A 311 -2.53 -0.66 8.09
CA PHE A 311 -3.32 -1.75 8.66
C PHE A 311 -3.06 -1.89 10.15
N GLY A 312 -4.11 -2.10 10.89
CA GLY A 312 -4.09 -2.50 12.29
C GLY A 312 -5.12 -3.59 12.54
N ARG A 313 -5.30 -3.98 13.79
CA ARG A 313 -6.33 -4.94 14.18
C ARG A 313 -7.21 -4.36 15.26
N VAL A 314 -8.47 -4.75 15.25
CA VAL A 314 -9.43 -4.50 16.34
C VAL A 314 -10.12 -5.82 16.62
N GLU A 315 -10.00 -6.30 17.86
CA GLU A 315 -10.47 -7.64 18.26
C GLU A 315 -9.85 -8.77 17.41
N GLY A 316 -8.55 -8.66 17.13
CA GLY A 316 -7.81 -9.61 16.33
C GLY A 316 -8.04 -9.51 14.82
N ARG A 317 -9.00 -8.72 14.35
CA ARG A 317 -9.39 -8.64 12.92
C ARG A 317 -8.79 -7.41 12.25
N THR A 318 -8.27 -7.63 11.07
CA THR A 318 -7.67 -6.54 10.28
C THR A 318 -8.68 -5.44 9.94
N VAL A 319 -8.22 -4.21 10.09
CA VAL A 319 -8.90 -2.99 9.63
C VAL A 319 -7.92 -2.11 8.85
N GLY A 320 -8.38 -1.46 7.80
CA GLY A 320 -7.65 -0.37 7.15
C GLY A 320 -7.89 0.93 7.91
N VAL A 321 -6.82 1.64 8.22
CA VAL A 321 -6.88 2.93 8.90
C VAL A 321 -6.45 4.05 7.96
N ILE A 322 -7.25 5.09 7.91
CA ILE A 322 -6.93 6.32 7.16
C ILE A 322 -7.11 7.49 8.13
N ALA A 323 -6.12 8.37 8.21
CA ALA A 323 -6.18 9.49 9.14
C ALA A 323 -5.47 10.73 8.60
N ASN A 324 -6.03 11.91 8.86
CA ASN A 324 -5.28 13.14 8.64
C ASN A 324 -4.18 13.28 9.69
N GLN A 325 -2.99 13.80 9.31
CA GLN A 325 -1.88 14.04 10.22
C GLN A 325 -1.69 15.54 10.45
N PRO A 326 -2.20 16.09 11.58
CA PRO A 326 -2.11 17.53 11.86
C PRO A 326 -0.68 18.06 11.97
N MET A 327 0.29 17.21 12.28
CA MET A 327 1.71 17.57 12.35
C MET A 327 2.30 17.98 11.00
N VAL A 328 1.67 17.54 9.89
CA VAL A 328 2.15 17.79 8.53
C VAL A 328 1.10 18.56 7.76
N LEU A 329 1.42 19.77 7.31
CA LEU A 329 0.50 20.63 6.57
C LEU A 329 -0.88 20.80 7.25
N ALA A 330 -0.92 20.78 8.58
CA ALA A 330 -2.15 20.81 9.37
C ALA A 330 -3.21 19.75 9.00
N GLY A 331 -2.81 18.65 8.35
CA GLY A 331 -3.71 17.60 7.92
C GLY A 331 -4.55 17.92 6.67
N VAL A 332 -4.22 18.98 5.91
CA VAL A 332 -4.95 19.33 4.67
C VAL A 332 -4.88 18.19 3.65
N LEU A 333 -5.87 18.12 2.77
CA LEU A 333 -5.81 17.27 1.59
C LEU A 333 -5.14 18.00 0.42
N ASP A 334 -4.12 17.39 -0.16
CA ASP A 334 -3.47 17.83 -1.38
C ASP A 334 -3.56 16.74 -2.46
N ILE A 335 -2.93 16.96 -3.61
CA ILE A 335 -2.92 15.99 -4.72
C ILE A 335 -2.38 14.64 -4.26
N ASN A 336 -1.26 14.63 -3.54
CA ASN A 336 -0.57 13.40 -3.18
C ASN A 336 -1.32 12.62 -2.09
N SER A 337 -1.80 13.30 -1.06
CA SER A 337 -2.61 12.66 0.00
C SER A 337 -3.93 12.11 -0.53
N SER A 338 -4.56 12.82 -1.47
CA SER A 338 -5.80 12.35 -2.13
C SER A 338 -5.55 11.08 -2.94
N LYS A 339 -4.46 11.00 -3.69
CA LYS A 339 -4.08 9.81 -4.48
C LYS A 339 -3.73 8.64 -3.57
N LYS A 340 -2.89 8.86 -2.54
CA LYS A 340 -2.47 7.84 -1.56
C LYS A 340 -3.69 7.21 -0.88
N ALA A 341 -4.56 8.05 -0.30
CA ALA A 341 -5.74 7.56 0.39
C ALA A 341 -6.76 6.88 -0.55
N ALA A 342 -6.98 7.42 -1.75
CA ALA A 342 -7.91 6.82 -2.72
C ALA A 342 -7.49 5.39 -3.11
N ARG A 343 -6.19 5.17 -3.40
CA ARG A 343 -5.68 3.84 -3.71
C ARG A 343 -5.83 2.89 -2.53
N PHE A 344 -5.57 3.35 -1.32
CA PHE A 344 -5.69 2.53 -0.10
C PHE A 344 -7.15 2.16 0.18
N VAL A 345 -8.10 3.09 0.05
CA VAL A 345 -9.55 2.80 0.17
C VAL A 345 -9.98 1.73 -0.83
N ARG A 346 -9.56 1.85 -2.10
CA ARG A 346 -9.91 0.87 -3.14
C ARG A 346 -9.33 -0.50 -2.86
N PHE A 347 -8.11 -0.57 -2.34
CA PHE A 347 -7.53 -1.85 -1.91
C PHE A 347 -8.35 -2.48 -0.78
N CYS A 348 -8.67 -1.71 0.26
CA CYS A 348 -9.49 -2.21 1.36
C CYS A 348 -10.86 -2.72 0.87
N ASP A 349 -11.51 -1.98 -0.02
CA ASP A 349 -12.81 -2.37 -0.58
C ASP A 349 -12.72 -3.62 -1.45
N ALA A 350 -11.66 -3.75 -2.26
CA ALA A 350 -11.45 -4.92 -3.12
C ALA A 350 -11.26 -6.22 -2.33
N PHE A 351 -10.78 -6.14 -1.10
CA PHE A 351 -10.47 -7.28 -0.24
C PHE A 351 -11.33 -7.36 1.03
N ASP A 352 -12.49 -6.73 1.05
CA ASP A 352 -13.45 -6.75 2.17
C ASP A 352 -12.85 -6.33 3.54
N ILE A 353 -11.85 -5.45 3.52
CA ILE A 353 -11.22 -4.93 4.73
C ILE A 353 -12.02 -3.72 5.25
N PRO A 354 -12.60 -3.77 6.45
CA PRO A 354 -13.30 -2.62 7.03
C PRO A 354 -12.39 -1.42 7.18
N ILE A 355 -12.93 -0.21 7.02
CA ILE A 355 -12.18 1.05 7.06
C ILE A 355 -12.56 1.84 8.31
N VAL A 356 -11.54 2.28 9.05
CA VAL A 356 -11.65 3.24 10.15
C VAL A 356 -10.96 4.54 9.73
N THR A 357 -11.68 5.65 9.77
CA THR A 357 -11.18 6.96 9.36
C THR A 357 -11.14 7.91 10.55
N PHE A 358 -9.97 8.51 10.84
CA PHE A 358 -9.82 9.59 11.83
C PHE A 358 -9.67 10.92 11.11
N VAL A 359 -10.49 11.91 11.48
CA VAL A 359 -10.62 13.17 10.74
C VAL A 359 -10.18 14.35 11.59
N ASP A 360 -9.17 15.06 11.09
CA ASP A 360 -8.81 16.41 11.49
C ASP A 360 -8.30 17.15 10.24
N VAL A 361 -9.22 17.71 9.45
CA VAL A 361 -8.95 18.25 8.13
C VAL A 361 -9.50 19.66 7.98
N PRO A 362 -8.65 20.69 7.76
CA PRO A 362 -9.11 22.06 7.57
C PRO A 362 -9.59 22.35 6.15
N GLY A 363 -9.41 21.44 5.20
CA GLY A 363 -9.81 21.63 3.81
C GLY A 363 -8.85 20.98 2.81
N PHE A 364 -9.03 21.33 1.54
CA PHE A 364 -8.05 21.05 0.48
C PHE A 364 -7.00 22.18 0.44
N LEU A 365 -5.76 21.83 0.10
CA LEU A 365 -4.65 22.78 0.00
C LEU A 365 -4.90 23.76 -1.16
N PRO A 366 -5.01 25.06 -0.90
CA PRO A 366 -5.17 26.06 -1.96
C PRO A 366 -3.84 26.39 -2.63
N GLY A 367 -3.91 27.04 -3.78
CA GLY A 367 -2.75 27.61 -4.46
C GLY A 367 -2.59 27.15 -5.90
N THR A 368 -1.90 27.99 -6.70
CA THR A 368 -1.73 27.76 -8.14
C THR A 368 -1.04 26.43 -8.47
N ALA A 369 -0.08 26.00 -7.64
CA ALA A 369 0.61 24.73 -7.82
C ALA A 369 -0.37 23.53 -7.70
N GLN A 370 -1.31 23.58 -6.76
CA GLN A 370 -2.34 22.54 -6.61
C GLN A 370 -3.37 22.63 -7.76
N GLU A 371 -3.87 23.82 -8.06
CA GLU A 371 -4.87 24.01 -9.13
C GLU A 371 -4.33 23.60 -10.51
N HIS A 372 -3.13 24.05 -10.87
CA HIS A 372 -2.52 23.76 -12.17
C HIS A 372 -2.11 22.29 -12.32
N ASN A 373 -1.83 21.60 -11.23
CA ASN A 373 -1.54 20.17 -11.23
C ASN A 373 -2.80 19.29 -10.99
N GLY A 374 -3.99 19.89 -10.97
CA GLY A 374 -5.26 19.18 -11.03
C GLY A 374 -5.79 18.68 -9.69
N ILE A 375 -5.66 19.45 -8.60
CA ILE A 375 -6.20 19.09 -7.28
C ILE A 375 -7.68 18.70 -7.34
N ILE A 376 -8.49 19.35 -8.19
CA ILE A 376 -9.91 19.02 -8.37
C ILE A 376 -10.08 17.59 -8.84
N LYS A 377 -9.33 17.19 -9.87
CA LYS A 377 -9.36 15.82 -10.42
C LYS A 377 -8.83 14.80 -9.42
N HIS A 378 -7.73 15.11 -8.75
CA HIS A 378 -7.11 14.20 -7.80
C HIS A 378 -7.88 14.10 -6.48
N GLY A 379 -8.46 15.20 -5.99
CA GLY A 379 -9.37 15.17 -4.85
C GLY A 379 -10.64 14.37 -5.12
N ALA A 380 -11.14 14.44 -6.36
CA ALA A 380 -12.29 13.64 -6.79
C ALA A 380 -12.01 12.13 -6.75
N LYS A 381 -10.76 11.67 -6.86
CA LYS A 381 -10.42 10.24 -6.71
C LYS A 381 -10.72 9.71 -5.31
N LEU A 382 -10.40 10.47 -4.29
CA LEU A 382 -10.66 10.07 -2.90
C LEU A 382 -12.17 10.06 -2.60
N LEU A 383 -12.89 11.08 -3.06
CA LEU A 383 -14.34 11.14 -2.99
C LEU A 383 -14.98 9.94 -3.68
N PHE A 384 -14.53 9.63 -4.88
CA PHE A 384 -15.00 8.49 -5.66
C PHE A 384 -14.76 7.17 -4.92
N ALA A 385 -13.55 6.95 -4.42
CA ALA A 385 -13.17 5.73 -3.71
C ALA A 385 -14.05 5.49 -2.47
N TYR A 386 -14.24 6.50 -1.63
CA TYR A 386 -15.11 6.36 -0.45
C TYR A 386 -16.59 6.18 -0.79
N ALA A 387 -17.09 6.87 -1.82
CA ALA A 387 -18.48 6.75 -2.24
C ALA A 387 -18.77 5.38 -2.86
N GLU A 388 -17.80 4.80 -3.57
CA GLU A 388 -17.92 3.48 -4.19
C GLU A 388 -17.77 2.34 -3.19
N ALA A 389 -16.91 2.49 -2.18
CA ALA A 389 -16.59 1.44 -1.22
C ALA A 389 -17.81 0.91 -0.49
N THR A 390 -17.95 -0.42 -0.50
CA THR A 390 -19.08 -1.17 0.06
C THR A 390 -18.77 -1.77 1.43
N VAL A 391 -17.50 -1.84 1.82
CA VAL A 391 -17.07 -2.34 3.13
C VAL A 391 -17.61 -1.50 4.31
N PRO A 392 -17.62 -2.03 5.54
CA PRO A 392 -17.89 -1.25 6.72
C PRO A 392 -16.99 -0.02 6.83
N LYS A 393 -17.58 1.16 7.04
CA LYS A 393 -16.87 2.43 7.19
C LYS A 393 -17.27 3.12 8.49
N ILE A 394 -16.29 3.28 9.39
CA ILE A 394 -16.46 3.96 10.66
C ILE A 394 -15.57 5.20 10.67
N THR A 395 -16.15 6.35 10.97
CA THR A 395 -15.46 7.63 10.99
C THR A 395 -15.49 8.22 12.39
N VAL A 396 -14.36 8.76 12.85
CA VAL A 396 -14.24 9.50 14.10
C VAL A 396 -13.66 10.88 13.78
N ILE A 397 -14.46 11.91 13.97
CA ILE A 397 -14.05 13.29 13.79
C ILE A 397 -13.47 13.79 15.12
N THR A 398 -12.18 14.04 15.15
CA THR A 398 -11.46 14.38 16.37
C THR A 398 -11.42 15.90 16.61
N ARG A 399 -11.24 16.68 15.53
CA ARG A 399 -11.20 18.15 15.61
C ARG A 399 -11.82 18.75 14.36
N LYS A 400 -11.03 19.29 13.42
CA LYS A 400 -11.53 20.02 12.25
C LYS A 400 -12.11 19.07 11.20
N ALA A 401 -13.23 19.46 10.60
CA ALA A 401 -13.83 18.79 9.45
C ALA A 401 -14.53 19.89 8.60
N TYR A 402 -13.77 20.54 7.71
CA TYR A 402 -14.22 21.74 7.01
C TYR A 402 -14.44 21.54 5.51
N GLY A 403 -15.52 22.12 5.03
CA GLY A 403 -15.84 22.23 3.60
C GLY A 403 -15.96 20.86 2.91
N GLY A 404 -15.56 20.82 1.63
CA GLY A 404 -15.59 19.58 0.87
C GLY A 404 -14.70 18.47 1.41
N ALA A 405 -13.68 18.78 2.20
CA ALA A 405 -12.84 17.80 2.85
C ALA A 405 -13.58 17.03 3.95
N TYR A 406 -14.55 17.65 4.64
CA TYR A 406 -15.49 16.95 5.51
C TYR A 406 -16.26 15.86 4.76
N ASP A 407 -16.78 16.20 3.58
CA ASP A 407 -17.51 15.21 2.77
C ASP A 407 -16.61 14.04 2.35
N VAL A 408 -15.41 14.36 1.85
CA VAL A 408 -14.47 13.39 1.27
C VAL A 408 -13.96 12.40 2.31
N MET A 409 -13.72 12.82 3.57
CA MET A 409 -13.17 11.95 4.61
C MET A 409 -14.23 11.04 5.25
N ALA A 410 -14.85 10.20 4.42
CA ALA A 410 -15.84 9.18 4.83
C ALA A 410 -17.04 9.74 5.62
N SER A 411 -17.59 10.87 5.17
CA SER A 411 -18.76 11.45 5.80
C SER A 411 -19.98 10.52 5.73
N LYS A 412 -20.97 10.80 6.58
CA LYS A 412 -22.27 10.12 6.57
C LYS A 412 -22.94 10.18 5.18
N HIS A 413 -22.75 11.30 4.47
CA HIS A 413 -23.33 11.55 3.15
C HIS A 413 -22.69 10.69 2.04
N LEU A 414 -21.44 10.27 2.23
CA LEU A 414 -20.73 9.38 1.29
C LEU A 414 -20.75 7.93 1.79
N ARG A 415 -21.92 7.50 2.27
CA ARG A 415 -22.18 6.11 2.69
C ARG A 415 -21.31 5.67 3.88
N GLY A 416 -20.85 6.60 4.74
CA GLY A 416 -20.26 6.29 6.03
C GLY A 416 -21.32 5.61 6.93
N ASP A 417 -21.02 4.42 7.44
CA ASP A 417 -22.01 3.63 8.22
C ASP A 417 -22.20 4.21 9.61
N LEU A 418 -21.10 4.48 10.33
CA LEU A 418 -21.11 5.09 11.65
C LEU A 418 -20.15 6.28 11.67
N ASN A 419 -20.67 7.45 12.01
CA ASN A 419 -19.88 8.67 12.16
C ASN A 419 -19.96 9.14 13.61
N TYR A 420 -18.83 9.07 14.32
CA TYR A 420 -18.64 9.58 15.65
C TYR A 420 -17.92 10.92 15.64
N ALA A 421 -18.16 11.73 16.63
CA ALA A 421 -17.39 12.98 16.83
C ALA A 421 -16.94 13.08 18.28
N TRP A 422 -15.75 13.61 18.50
CA TRP A 422 -15.31 14.02 19.83
C TRP A 422 -15.93 15.37 20.19
N PRO A 423 -16.01 15.75 21.47
CA PRO A 423 -16.52 17.07 21.88
C PRO A 423 -15.72 18.24 21.30
N THR A 424 -14.47 17.99 20.93
CA THR A 424 -13.55 18.92 20.26
C THR A 424 -13.76 19.07 18.76
N ALA A 425 -14.69 18.32 18.18
CA ALA A 425 -14.95 18.34 16.74
C ALA A 425 -15.60 19.66 16.30
N GLU A 426 -15.11 20.19 15.17
CA GLU A 426 -15.62 21.38 14.53
C GLU A 426 -16.04 21.02 13.10
N ILE A 427 -17.34 20.92 12.87
CA ILE A 427 -17.90 20.50 11.57
C ILE A 427 -18.58 21.71 10.93
N ALA A 428 -17.96 22.30 9.89
CA ALA A 428 -18.42 23.54 9.29
C ALA A 428 -18.03 23.67 7.82
N VAL A 429 -18.63 24.63 7.13
CA VAL A 429 -18.26 24.93 5.73
C VAL A 429 -16.83 25.46 5.63
N MET A 430 -16.40 26.24 6.63
CA MET A 430 -15.04 26.78 6.74
C MET A 430 -14.75 27.21 8.18
N GLY A 431 -13.51 27.51 8.50
CA GLY A 431 -13.13 28.05 9.80
C GLY A 431 -13.87 29.37 10.13
N ALA A 432 -14.19 29.54 11.41
CA ALA A 432 -15.05 30.61 11.89
C ALA A 432 -14.61 32.02 11.44
N LYS A 433 -13.31 32.33 11.52
CA LYS A 433 -12.78 33.66 11.11
C LYS A 433 -13.07 33.94 9.64
N GLY A 434 -12.78 32.97 8.74
CA GLY A 434 -13.03 33.15 7.30
C GLY A 434 -14.53 33.29 6.99
N ALA A 435 -15.39 32.55 7.69
CA ALA A 435 -16.84 32.67 7.54
C ALA A 435 -17.32 34.07 7.95
N VAL A 436 -16.85 34.58 9.08
CA VAL A 436 -17.23 35.91 9.60
C VAL A 436 -16.75 37.02 8.69
N GLU A 437 -15.53 36.97 8.18
CA GLU A 437 -14.99 37.96 7.23
C GLU A 437 -15.83 38.02 5.92
N ILE A 438 -16.44 36.92 5.52
CA ILE A 438 -17.33 36.89 4.35
C ILE A 438 -18.72 37.43 4.69
N ILE A 439 -19.31 36.96 5.80
CA ILE A 439 -20.70 37.30 6.19
C ILE A 439 -20.81 38.77 6.62
N PHE A 440 -19.81 39.26 7.36
CA PHE A 440 -19.81 40.58 7.98
C PHE A 440 -18.76 41.51 7.34
N ARG A 441 -18.69 41.55 6.02
CA ARG A 441 -17.79 42.43 5.29
C ARG A 441 -17.94 43.86 5.74
N GLY A 442 -16.81 44.51 6.12
CA GLY A 442 -16.77 45.91 6.51
C GLY A 442 -16.74 46.18 8.02
N LEU A 443 -16.79 45.15 8.86
CA LEU A 443 -16.49 45.32 10.28
C LEU A 443 -14.98 45.58 10.49
N ASN A 444 -14.66 46.33 11.55
CA ASN A 444 -13.28 46.48 12.01
C ASN A 444 -12.78 45.17 12.69
N GLU A 445 -11.50 45.15 13.04
CA GLU A 445 -10.86 43.95 13.64
C GLU A 445 -11.55 43.50 14.95
N GLU A 446 -11.98 44.44 15.80
CA GLU A 446 -12.70 44.12 17.04
C GLU A 446 -14.05 43.47 16.75
N GLY A 447 -14.82 44.04 15.81
CA GLY A 447 -16.09 43.49 15.37
C GLY A 447 -15.96 42.08 14.73
N ILE A 448 -14.93 41.89 13.93
CA ILE A 448 -14.62 40.54 13.37
C ILE A 448 -14.27 39.57 14.49
N ALA A 449 -13.45 39.94 15.45
CA ALA A 449 -13.08 39.07 16.57
C ALA A 449 -14.29 38.72 17.46
N GLU A 450 -15.20 39.65 17.71
CA GLU A 450 -16.43 39.40 18.45
C GLU A 450 -17.35 38.44 17.70
N LYS A 451 -17.61 38.68 16.42
CA LYS A 451 -18.44 37.80 15.58
C LYS A 451 -17.82 36.44 15.35
N THR A 452 -16.50 36.36 15.33
CA THR A 452 -15.81 35.03 15.27
C THR A 452 -16.10 34.23 16.51
N ARG A 453 -16.00 34.81 17.70
CA ARG A 453 -16.35 34.10 18.95
C ARG A 453 -17.82 33.67 18.99
N GLU A 454 -18.75 34.53 18.55
CA GLU A 454 -20.17 34.19 18.44
C GLU A 454 -20.40 33.02 17.46
N TYR A 455 -19.70 33.07 16.31
CA TYR A 455 -19.80 32.03 15.29
C TYR A 455 -19.23 30.67 15.78
N GLU A 456 -18.06 30.72 16.44
CA GLU A 456 -17.44 29.52 17.04
C GLU A 456 -18.36 28.89 18.07
N ALA A 457 -18.88 29.64 19.02
CA ALA A 457 -19.79 29.16 20.03
C ALA A 457 -21.04 28.51 19.43
N ARG A 458 -21.52 29.01 18.30
CA ARG A 458 -22.75 28.55 17.67
C ARG A 458 -22.54 27.40 16.70
N PHE A 459 -21.45 27.40 15.92
CA PHE A 459 -21.28 26.48 14.77
C PHE A 459 -20.04 25.59 14.84
N ALA A 460 -18.96 25.99 15.52
CA ALA A 460 -17.74 25.21 15.62
C ALA A 460 -17.83 24.18 16.78
N ASN A 461 -18.80 23.30 16.67
CA ASN A 461 -19.03 22.22 17.63
C ASN A 461 -19.73 21.03 16.94
N PRO A 462 -19.67 19.81 17.50
CA PRO A 462 -20.27 18.64 16.87
C PRO A 462 -21.80 18.59 16.98
N PHE A 463 -22.42 19.38 17.88
CA PHE A 463 -23.83 19.23 18.20
C PHE A 463 -24.75 19.75 17.09
N VAL A 464 -24.31 20.72 16.31
CA VAL A 464 -25.05 21.21 15.14
C VAL A 464 -25.19 20.09 14.08
N ALA A 465 -24.12 19.37 13.80
CA ALA A 465 -24.15 18.23 12.89
C ALA A 465 -24.93 17.04 13.48
N ALA A 466 -24.77 16.77 14.77
CA ALA A 466 -25.50 15.73 15.47
C ALA A 466 -27.02 15.99 15.48
N SER A 467 -27.48 17.23 15.69
CA SER A 467 -28.90 17.58 15.63
C SER A 467 -29.53 17.36 14.26
N LYS A 468 -28.73 17.25 13.21
CA LYS A 468 -29.16 16.96 11.84
C LYS A 468 -29.02 15.48 11.45
N GLY A 469 -28.51 14.66 12.37
CA GLY A 469 -28.25 13.23 12.10
C GLY A 469 -27.02 12.97 11.22
N PHE A 470 -26.10 13.93 11.08
CA PHE A 470 -24.86 13.79 10.32
C PHE A 470 -23.75 13.14 11.15
N VAL A 471 -23.88 13.16 12.47
CA VAL A 471 -23.07 12.45 13.45
C VAL A 471 -24.01 11.55 14.25
N ASP A 472 -23.68 10.27 14.32
CA ASP A 472 -24.50 9.27 15.00
C ASP A 472 -24.40 9.42 16.53
N GLU A 473 -23.22 9.78 17.05
CA GLU A 473 -22.99 10.01 18.47
C GLU A 473 -21.79 10.96 18.70
N VAL A 474 -21.91 11.83 19.67
CA VAL A 474 -20.77 12.57 20.23
C VAL A 474 -20.22 11.72 21.39
N ILE A 475 -19.00 11.20 21.21
CA ILE A 475 -18.39 10.24 22.12
C ILE A 475 -17.29 10.85 22.98
N GLN A 476 -17.08 10.32 24.17
CA GLN A 476 -15.90 10.65 24.98
C GLN A 476 -14.65 10.07 24.31
N PRO A 477 -13.56 10.84 24.19
CA PRO A 477 -12.35 10.38 23.49
C PRO A 477 -11.81 9.04 24.01
N HIS A 478 -11.77 8.85 25.32
CA HIS A 478 -11.31 7.61 25.96
C HIS A 478 -12.11 6.36 25.55
N SER A 479 -13.33 6.51 25.05
CA SER A 479 -14.20 5.41 24.63
C SER A 479 -14.03 5.00 23.17
N THR A 480 -13.14 5.67 22.41
CA THR A 480 -13.03 5.54 20.95
C THR A 480 -12.82 4.09 20.51
N ARG A 481 -11.87 3.36 21.11
CA ARG A 481 -11.63 1.94 20.80
C ARG A 481 -12.92 1.11 20.97
N ARG A 482 -13.58 1.24 22.11
CA ARG A 482 -14.82 0.51 22.40
C ARG A 482 -15.92 0.80 21.38
N ARG A 483 -16.06 2.07 20.97
CA ARG A 483 -17.07 2.46 19.96
C ARG A 483 -16.78 1.88 18.60
N ILE A 484 -15.52 1.89 18.19
CA ILE A 484 -15.07 1.27 16.92
C ILE A 484 -15.31 -0.24 16.97
N ALA A 485 -14.90 -0.94 18.02
CA ALA A 485 -15.12 -2.39 18.16
C ALA A 485 -16.61 -2.76 18.08
N LEU A 486 -17.47 -2.06 18.83
CA LEU A 486 -18.92 -2.27 18.75
C LEU A 486 -19.50 -1.98 17.38
N GLY A 487 -19.00 -0.93 16.71
CA GLY A 487 -19.39 -0.58 15.36
C GLY A 487 -19.02 -1.67 14.36
N LEU A 488 -17.80 -2.17 14.41
CA LEU A 488 -17.33 -3.27 13.56
C LEU A 488 -18.14 -4.55 13.76
N ARG A 489 -18.47 -4.89 15.04
CA ARG A 489 -19.34 -6.03 15.34
C ARG A 489 -20.74 -5.89 14.71
N LYS A 490 -21.35 -4.69 14.81
CA LYS A 490 -22.68 -4.40 14.25
C LYS A 490 -22.66 -4.51 12.72
N LEU A 491 -21.56 -4.11 12.08
CA LEU A 491 -21.42 -4.05 10.62
C LEU A 491 -20.81 -5.31 10.01
N ARG A 492 -20.48 -6.33 10.80
CA ARG A 492 -19.83 -7.57 10.34
C ARG A 492 -20.58 -8.27 9.19
N GLY A 493 -21.90 -8.20 9.18
CA GLY A 493 -22.76 -8.78 8.15
C GLY A 493 -23.22 -7.77 7.10
N LYS A 494 -22.57 -6.60 7.01
CA LYS A 494 -22.95 -5.60 6.01
C LYS A 494 -22.85 -6.19 4.61
N ALA A 495 -23.95 -6.11 3.86
CA ALA A 495 -24.03 -6.44 2.45
C ALA A 495 -24.54 -5.20 1.71
N LEU A 496 -23.72 -4.66 0.84
CA LEU A 496 -24.05 -3.51 0.03
C LEU A 496 -23.51 -3.74 -1.38
N GLU A 497 -24.40 -3.67 -2.36
CA GLU A 497 -24.05 -3.82 -3.78
C GLU A 497 -24.15 -2.48 -4.49
N ASN A 498 -23.18 -2.20 -5.34
CA ASN A 498 -23.24 -1.09 -6.28
C ASN A 498 -24.12 -1.47 -7.48
N PRO A 499 -24.73 -0.50 -8.18
CA PRO A 499 -25.36 -0.77 -9.47
C PRO A 499 -24.42 -1.52 -10.39
N TRP A 500 -24.99 -2.50 -11.14
CA TRP A 500 -24.17 -3.28 -12.07
C TRP A 500 -23.43 -2.38 -13.07
N LYS A 501 -22.15 -2.65 -13.24
CA LYS A 501 -21.28 -2.00 -14.23
C LYS A 501 -20.16 -2.96 -14.64
N LYS A 502 -19.69 -2.85 -15.88
CA LYS A 502 -18.54 -3.65 -16.34
C LYS A 502 -17.26 -3.31 -15.54
N HIS A 503 -17.02 -2.04 -15.32
CA HIS A 503 -16.03 -1.45 -14.43
C HIS A 503 -16.43 0.01 -14.17
N ASP A 504 -15.82 0.65 -13.21
CA ASP A 504 -15.98 2.09 -13.00
C ASP A 504 -15.18 2.92 -14.03
N ASN A 505 -15.39 4.24 -13.99
CA ASN A 505 -14.58 5.21 -14.71
C ASN A 505 -14.10 6.27 -13.72
N ILE A 506 -13.23 5.84 -12.80
CA ILE A 506 -12.60 6.74 -11.84
C ILE A 506 -11.79 7.80 -12.57
N PRO A 507 -11.79 9.08 -12.14
CA PRO A 507 -10.98 10.12 -12.76
C PRO A 507 -9.48 9.83 -12.58
N LEU A 508 -8.83 9.31 -13.62
CA LEU A 508 -7.42 8.87 -13.62
C LEU A 508 -6.45 10.05 -13.74
#